data_c18c19360647a5387e879e06d7c3bc11
#
_entry.id   c18c19360647a5387e879e06d7c3bc11
#
_cell.length_a   1.000
_cell.length_b   1.000
_cell.length_c   1.000
_cell.angle_alpha   90.00
_cell.angle_beta   90.00
_cell.angle_gamma   90.00
#
_symmetry.space_group_name_H-M   'P 1'
#
loop_
_entity.id
_entity.type
_entity.pdbx_description
1 polymer ?
#
loop_
_entity_poly.entity_id
_entity_poly.type
_entity_poly.pdbx_seq_one_letter_code
_entity_poly.pdbx_strand_id
1 'polypeptide(L)'
;MNRTPSRSPIFPWRYGMFLALLALAAPLAWLMPWHEAAMAGFDIAALAFLLTAIPLVDASPDQMRRHAQVNDANRRLMLLLTGIVSLVVLVAVGVAVSQHGGPQPGVIALLLATLALAWIFSNLVYALHYAHLFYLPDTAGKDRSGLDFPGTKEPDYSDFLYFAFTLGMTFQTSDVTVTDSAMRRTVTAHCMAAFVFNLGILAFTINVLGGG
;
A
#
# COMPACT_ATOMS: atom_id res chain seq x y z
N MET A 1 -12.08 -40.84 -2.84
CA MET A 1 -11.41 -40.10 -3.93
C MET A 1 -11.27 -38.65 -3.50
N ASN A 2 -10.13 -38.33 -2.86
CA ASN A 2 -9.81 -36.96 -2.43
C ASN A 2 -9.35 -36.15 -3.65
N ARG A 3 -10.20 -35.27 -4.15
CA ARG A 3 -9.77 -34.23 -5.11
C ARG A 3 -9.10 -33.13 -4.30
N THR A 4 -7.78 -33.12 -4.30
CA THR A 4 -7.01 -31.93 -3.91
C THR A 4 -7.46 -30.78 -4.82
N PRO A 5 -7.93 -29.66 -4.28
CA PRO A 5 -8.23 -28.50 -5.13
C PRO A 5 -6.92 -28.05 -5.78
N SER A 6 -6.91 -27.99 -7.12
CA SER A 6 -5.78 -27.44 -7.87
C SER A 6 -5.60 -25.99 -7.46
N ARG A 7 -4.55 -25.71 -6.69
CA ARG A 7 -4.13 -24.35 -6.38
C ARG A 7 -3.54 -23.74 -7.65
N SER A 8 -4.39 -23.12 -8.47
CA SER A 8 -3.88 -22.16 -9.45
C SER A 8 -3.30 -20.97 -8.67
N PRO A 9 -2.04 -20.58 -8.88
CA PRO A 9 -1.52 -19.36 -8.32
C PRO A 9 -2.19 -18.19 -9.05
N ILE A 10 -3.34 -17.76 -8.56
CA ILE A 10 -4.01 -16.58 -9.09
C ILE A 10 -3.22 -15.38 -8.55
N PHE A 11 -2.32 -14.88 -9.37
CA PHE A 11 -1.75 -13.53 -9.17
C PHE A 11 -2.94 -12.59 -9.04
N PRO A 12 -3.14 -11.86 -7.93
CA PRO A 12 -4.30 -10.99 -7.78
C PRO A 12 -4.33 -10.00 -8.94
N TRP A 13 -5.34 -10.10 -9.80
CA TRP A 13 -5.48 -9.35 -11.05
C TRP A 13 -5.25 -7.84 -10.86
N ARG A 14 -5.61 -7.28 -9.68
CA ARG A 14 -5.41 -5.87 -9.33
C ARG A 14 -3.95 -5.45 -9.35
N TYR A 15 -3.06 -6.33 -8.87
CA TYR A 15 -1.62 -6.06 -8.88
C TYR A 15 -1.03 -6.25 -10.29
N GLY A 16 -1.57 -7.21 -11.06
CA GLY A 16 -1.22 -7.34 -12.48
C GLY A 16 -1.60 -6.10 -13.27
N MET A 17 -2.79 -5.58 -13.04
CA MET A 17 -3.27 -4.32 -13.62
C MET A 17 -2.39 -3.14 -13.18
N PHE A 18 -2.07 -3.04 -11.89
CA PHE A 18 -1.19 -1.99 -11.36
C PHE A 18 0.18 -2.01 -12.06
N LEU A 19 0.81 -3.18 -12.19
CA LEU A 19 2.10 -3.33 -12.86
C LEU A 19 2.02 -3.00 -14.36
N ALA A 20 0.95 -3.44 -15.02
CA ALA A 20 0.71 -3.14 -16.44
C ALA A 20 0.54 -1.63 -16.67
N LEU A 21 -0.21 -0.95 -15.81
CA LEU A 21 -0.39 0.50 -15.87
C LEU A 21 0.90 1.26 -15.49
N LEU A 22 1.65 0.77 -14.50
CA LEU A 22 2.95 1.35 -14.14
C LEU A 22 3.93 1.33 -15.32
N ALA A 23 3.84 0.30 -16.18
CA ALA A 23 4.67 0.22 -17.39
C ALA A 23 4.40 1.36 -18.39
N LEU A 24 3.27 2.09 -18.25
CA LEU A 24 2.99 3.29 -19.07
C LEU A 24 3.99 4.44 -18.79
N ALA A 25 4.71 4.42 -17.69
CA ALA A 25 5.79 5.37 -17.43
C ALA A 25 6.86 5.34 -18.55
N ALA A 26 7.12 4.18 -19.15
CA ALA A 26 8.13 4.05 -20.21
C ALA A 26 7.79 4.84 -21.47
N PRO A 27 6.61 4.71 -22.11
CA PRO A 27 6.25 5.56 -23.24
C PRO A 27 6.04 7.02 -22.86
N LEU A 28 5.60 7.36 -21.65
CA LEU A 28 5.47 8.73 -21.18
C LEU A 28 6.82 9.44 -21.10
N ALA A 29 7.91 8.71 -20.80
CA ALA A 29 9.27 9.26 -20.76
C ALA A 29 9.80 9.76 -22.12
N TRP A 30 9.10 9.49 -23.24
CA TRP A 30 9.38 10.08 -24.53
C TRP A 30 8.73 11.45 -24.74
N LEU A 31 7.70 11.76 -23.91
CA LEU A 31 6.91 12.99 -24.02
C LEU A 31 7.26 14.03 -22.95
N MET A 32 7.83 13.58 -21.83
CA MET A 32 8.18 14.42 -20.67
C MET A 32 9.43 13.88 -19.96
N PRO A 33 10.06 14.65 -19.05
CA PRO A 33 11.19 14.18 -18.24
C PRO A 33 10.87 12.87 -17.53
N TRP A 34 11.84 11.96 -17.46
CA TRP A 34 11.63 10.59 -16.94
C TRP A 34 11.04 10.55 -15.51
N HIS A 35 11.40 11.51 -14.64
CA HIS A 35 10.88 11.58 -13.27
C HIS A 35 9.41 12.00 -13.24
N GLU A 36 8.98 12.91 -14.12
CA GLU A 36 7.56 13.26 -14.28
C GLU A 36 6.76 12.10 -14.88
N ALA A 37 7.33 11.41 -15.86
CA ALA A 37 6.72 10.22 -16.46
C ALA A 37 6.56 9.09 -15.43
N ALA A 38 7.56 8.89 -14.55
CA ALA A 38 7.50 7.91 -13.47
C ALA A 38 6.39 8.24 -12.46
N MET A 39 6.27 9.51 -12.07
CA MET A 39 5.21 9.98 -11.18
C MET A 39 3.83 9.81 -11.81
N ALA A 40 3.63 10.31 -13.04
CA ALA A 40 2.35 10.20 -13.74
C ALA A 40 1.93 8.73 -13.99
N GLY A 41 2.86 7.87 -14.38
CA GLY A 41 2.62 6.45 -14.56
C GLY A 41 2.22 5.76 -13.26
N PHE A 42 2.89 6.11 -12.15
CA PHE A 42 2.52 5.63 -10.82
C PHE A 42 1.13 6.14 -10.41
N ASP A 43 0.84 7.42 -10.60
CA ASP A 43 -0.44 8.02 -10.21
C ASP A 43 -1.62 7.35 -10.92
N ILE A 44 -1.48 7.10 -12.24
CA ILE A 44 -2.49 6.36 -13.02
C ILE A 44 -2.68 4.94 -12.46
N ALA A 45 -1.59 4.23 -12.20
CA ALA A 45 -1.63 2.87 -11.70
C ALA A 45 -2.22 2.79 -10.29
N ALA A 46 -1.80 3.70 -9.40
CA ALA A 46 -2.28 3.77 -8.02
C ALA A 46 -3.77 4.14 -7.97
N LEU A 47 -4.20 5.15 -8.73
CA LEU A 47 -5.60 5.55 -8.80
C LEU A 47 -6.49 4.40 -9.30
N ALA A 48 -6.09 3.72 -10.37
CA ALA A 48 -6.82 2.57 -10.88
C ALA A 48 -6.90 1.45 -9.83
N PHE A 49 -5.81 1.16 -9.10
CA PHE A 49 -5.82 0.19 -8.02
C PHE A 49 -6.79 0.57 -6.90
N LEU A 50 -6.73 1.83 -6.44
CA LEU A 50 -7.61 2.37 -5.40
C LEU A 50 -9.09 2.24 -5.80
N LEU A 51 -9.45 2.63 -7.02
CA LEU A 51 -10.82 2.52 -7.53
C LEU A 51 -11.31 1.07 -7.54
N THR A 52 -10.45 0.10 -7.90
CA THR A 52 -10.83 -1.32 -7.87
C THR A 52 -10.90 -1.90 -6.46
N ALA A 53 -10.32 -1.23 -5.47
CA ALA A 53 -10.38 -1.65 -4.07
C ALA A 53 -11.66 -1.17 -3.35
N ILE A 54 -12.35 -0.14 -3.85
CA ILE A 54 -13.58 0.41 -3.23
C ILE A 54 -14.60 -0.69 -2.94
N PRO A 55 -14.94 -1.62 -3.87
CA PRO A 55 -15.93 -2.66 -3.58
C PRO A 55 -15.51 -3.67 -2.51
N LEU A 56 -14.23 -3.68 -2.10
CA LEU A 56 -13.78 -4.56 -1.02
C LEU A 56 -14.25 -4.09 0.35
N VAL A 57 -14.49 -2.79 0.52
CA VAL A 57 -14.90 -2.22 1.82
C VAL A 57 -16.21 -2.86 2.31
N ASP A 58 -17.09 -3.25 1.39
CA ASP A 58 -18.37 -3.91 1.69
C ASP A 58 -18.26 -5.45 1.79
N ALA A 59 -17.06 -6.02 1.71
CA ALA A 59 -16.90 -7.46 1.76
C ALA A 59 -17.10 -8.01 3.18
N SER A 60 -17.95 -9.03 3.29
CA SER A 60 -18.21 -9.70 4.57
C SER A 60 -16.98 -10.48 5.08
N PRO A 61 -16.87 -10.75 6.40
CA PRO A 61 -15.80 -11.57 6.97
C PRO A 61 -15.62 -12.93 6.28
N ASP A 62 -16.70 -13.58 5.85
CA ASP A 62 -16.63 -14.85 5.11
C ASP A 62 -16.02 -14.71 3.71
N GLN A 63 -16.25 -13.58 3.04
CA GLN A 63 -15.58 -13.28 1.77
C GLN A 63 -14.08 -13.01 2.00
N MET A 64 -13.74 -12.34 3.08
CA MET A 64 -12.35 -12.07 3.45
C MET A 64 -11.58 -13.37 3.78
N ARG A 65 -12.20 -14.32 4.52
CA ARG A 65 -11.64 -15.67 4.76
C ARG A 65 -11.37 -16.43 3.47
N ARG A 66 -12.34 -16.42 2.53
CA ARG A 66 -12.13 -17.05 1.21
C ARG A 66 -10.99 -16.41 0.43
N HIS A 67 -10.88 -15.09 0.45
CA HIS A 67 -9.79 -14.37 -0.22
C HIS A 67 -8.44 -14.66 0.45
N ALA A 68 -8.39 -14.78 1.77
CA ALA A 68 -7.17 -15.09 2.51
C ALA A 68 -6.60 -16.46 2.13
N GLN A 69 -7.44 -17.49 1.98
CA GLN A 69 -7.03 -18.86 1.65
C GLN A 69 -6.45 -19.01 0.25
N VAL A 70 -6.90 -18.18 -0.72
CA VAL A 70 -6.51 -18.30 -2.14
C VAL A 70 -5.17 -17.60 -2.45
N ASN A 71 -4.76 -16.59 -1.65
CA ASN A 71 -3.70 -15.65 -2.03
C ASN A 71 -2.41 -15.73 -1.19
N ASP A 72 -2.14 -16.82 -0.47
CA ASP A 72 -1.08 -16.90 0.55
C ASP A 72 0.37 -16.72 0.00
N ALA A 73 0.67 -17.27 -1.16
CA ALA A 73 2.06 -17.33 -1.66
C ALA A 73 2.63 -16.00 -2.17
N ASN A 74 1.80 -15.06 -2.60
CA ASN A 74 2.23 -13.88 -3.37
C ASN A 74 2.32 -12.59 -2.57
N ARG A 75 1.87 -12.59 -1.32
CA ARG A 75 1.62 -11.36 -0.56
C ARG A 75 2.86 -10.69 0.01
N ARG A 76 3.89 -11.47 0.39
CA ARG A 76 5.19 -10.90 0.80
C ARG A 76 5.87 -10.19 -0.36
N LEU A 77 5.78 -10.78 -1.56
CA LEU A 77 6.28 -10.16 -2.78
C LEU A 77 5.57 -8.83 -3.08
N MET A 78 4.27 -8.75 -2.84
CA MET A 78 3.50 -7.51 -3.03
C MET A 78 3.92 -6.40 -2.08
N LEU A 79 4.13 -6.69 -0.79
CA LEU A 79 4.62 -5.71 0.17
C LEU A 79 6.03 -5.22 -0.21
N LEU A 80 6.90 -6.15 -0.63
CA LEU A 80 8.23 -5.79 -1.12
C LEU A 80 8.15 -4.90 -2.36
N LEU A 81 7.31 -5.28 -3.33
CA LEU A 81 7.10 -4.51 -4.55
C LEU A 81 6.54 -3.11 -4.26
N THR A 82 5.55 -3.02 -3.36
CA THR A 82 5.00 -1.73 -2.90
C THR A 82 6.07 -0.87 -2.26
N GLY A 83 6.94 -1.46 -1.42
CA GLY A 83 8.07 -0.77 -0.82
C GLY A 83 9.06 -0.25 -1.86
N ILE A 84 9.41 -1.05 -2.86
CA ILE A 84 10.30 -0.65 -3.95
C ILE A 84 9.68 0.47 -4.78
N VAL A 85 8.40 0.34 -5.16
CA VAL A 85 7.70 1.40 -5.92
C VAL A 85 7.62 2.69 -5.13
N SER A 86 7.29 2.63 -3.84
CA SER A 86 7.28 3.82 -2.97
C SER A 86 8.66 4.49 -2.89
N LEU A 87 9.73 3.70 -2.80
CA LEU A 87 11.10 4.22 -2.80
C LEU A 87 11.45 4.88 -4.14
N VAL A 88 11.09 4.26 -5.27
CA VAL A 88 11.32 4.83 -6.61
C VAL A 88 10.57 6.16 -6.76
N VAL A 89 9.34 6.23 -6.29
CA VAL A 89 8.55 7.47 -6.30
C VAL A 89 9.23 8.55 -5.45
N LEU A 90 9.69 8.23 -4.23
CA LEU A 90 10.42 9.19 -3.38
C LEU A 90 11.71 9.69 -4.05
N VAL A 91 12.44 8.81 -4.74
CA VAL A 91 13.63 9.21 -5.50
C VAL A 91 13.26 10.13 -6.67
N ALA A 92 12.21 9.81 -7.43
CA ALA A 92 11.73 10.64 -8.53
C ALA A 92 11.30 12.04 -8.05
N VAL A 93 10.58 12.09 -6.93
CA VAL A 93 10.22 13.35 -6.24
C VAL A 93 11.47 14.12 -5.83
N GLY A 94 12.46 13.45 -5.21
CA GLY A 94 13.72 14.09 -4.80
C GLY A 94 14.49 14.70 -5.97
N VAL A 95 14.54 14.01 -7.10
CA VAL A 95 15.19 14.54 -8.32
C VAL A 95 14.43 15.75 -8.88
N ALA A 96 13.09 15.67 -8.96
CA ALA A 96 12.26 16.77 -9.46
C ALA A 96 12.45 18.07 -8.64
N VAL A 97 12.55 17.93 -7.31
CA VAL A 97 12.74 19.06 -6.38
C VAL A 97 14.16 19.63 -6.44
N SER A 98 15.16 18.81 -6.76
CA SER A 98 16.57 19.23 -6.81
C SER A 98 16.95 20.00 -8.08
N GLN A 99 16.03 20.24 -9.02
CA GLN A 99 16.31 20.97 -10.25
C GLN A 99 16.48 22.46 -10.01
N HIS A 100 17.53 23.06 -10.60
CA HIS A 100 17.82 24.47 -10.49
C HIS A 100 16.72 25.31 -11.17
N GLY A 101 16.21 26.32 -10.49
CA GLY A 101 15.17 27.22 -10.97
C GLY A 101 13.78 26.99 -10.40
N GLY A 102 13.65 25.97 -9.52
CA GLY A 102 12.38 25.58 -8.89
C GLY A 102 11.41 24.85 -9.85
N PRO A 103 10.55 23.99 -9.32
CA PRO A 103 9.58 23.27 -10.14
C PRO A 103 8.47 24.20 -10.63
N GLN A 104 8.02 24.03 -11.87
CA GLN A 104 6.85 24.74 -12.40
C GLN A 104 5.58 24.36 -11.62
N PRO A 105 4.53 25.22 -11.58
CA PRO A 105 3.29 24.94 -10.86
C PRO A 105 2.64 23.59 -11.20
N GLY A 106 2.71 23.16 -12.46
CA GLY A 106 2.18 21.85 -12.89
C GLY A 106 2.96 20.67 -12.29
N VAL A 107 4.29 20.81 -12.17
CA VAL A 107 5.15 19.78 -11.54
C VAL A 107 4.88 19.72 -10.03
N ILE A 108 4.66 20.85 -9.38
CA ILE A 108 4.28 20.88 -7.95
C ILE A 108 2.95 20.15 -7.74
N ALA A 109 1.96 20.40 -8.58
CA ALA A 109 0.67 19.71 -8.49
C ALA A 109 0.81 18.20 -8.68
N LEU A 110 1.62 17.75 -9.66
CA LEU A 110 1.93 16.34 -9.88
C LEU A 110 2.63 15.73 -8.66
N LEU A 111 3.64 16.41 -8.11
CA LEU A 111 4.36 15.98 -6.90
C LEU A 111 3.41 15.76 -5.71
N LEU A 112 2.53 16.72 -5.45
CA LEU A 112 1.57 16.63 -4.35
C LEU A 112 0.58 15.48 -4.57
N ALA A 113 0.08 15.30 -5.80
CA ALA A 113 -0.80 14.19 -6.15
C ALA A 113 -0.09 12.85 -5.95
N THR A 114 1.14 12.71 -6.44
CA THR A 114 1.96 11.50 -6.29
C THR A 114 2.21 11.15 -4.83
N LEU A 115 2.59 12.13 -3.99
CA LEU A 115 2.79 11.91 -2.56
C LEU A 115 1.49 11.45 -1.87
N ALA A 116 0.37 12.11 -2.15
CA ALA A 116 -0.91 11.74 -1.58
C ALA A 116 -1.35 10.33 -2.02
N LEU A 117 -1.27 10.02 -3.31
CA LEU A 117 -1.61 8.71 -3.85
C LEU A 117 -0.69 7.61 -3.33
N ALA A 118 0.61 7.85 -3.24
CA ALA A 118 1.57 6.88 -2.70
C ALA A 118 1.28 6.56 -1.24
N TRP A 119 0.95 7.58 -0.44
CA TRP A 119 0.57 7.39 0.96
C TRP A 119 -0.72 6.58 1.11
N ILE A 120 -1.78 6.95 0.40
CA ILE A 120 -3.07 6.24 0.42
C ILE A 120 -2.90 4.80 -0.06
N PHE A 121 -2.21 4.60 -1.19
CA PHE A 121 -1.96 3.29 -1.79
C PHE A 121 -1.20 2.37 -0.84
N SER A 122 -0.11 2.86 -0.22
CA SER A 122 0.70 2.09 0.72
C SER A 122 -0.14 1.63 1.92
N ASN A 123 -0.87 2.54 2.57
CA ASN A 123 -1.70 2.20 3.72
C ASN A 123 -2.84 1.23 3.36
N LEU A 124 -3.47 1.39 2.18
CA LEU A 124 -4.48 0.43 1.71
C LEU A 124 -3.87 -0.96 1.50
N VAL A 125 -2.69 -1.08 0.88
CA VAL A 125 -2.03 -2.37 0.69
C VAL A 125 -1.70 -3.03 2.03
N TYR A 126 -1.26 -2.27 3.03
CA TYR A 126 -1.07 -2.80 4.38
C TYR A 126 -2.38 -3.22 5.04
N ALA A 127 -3.48 -2.46 4.88
CA ALA A 127 -4.80 -2.86 5.37
C ALA A 127 -5.25 -4.21 4.80
N LEU A 128 -5.13 -4.38 3.47
CA LEU A 128 -5.42 -5.64 2.80
C LEU A 128 -4.51 -6.79 3.29
N HIS A 129 -3.27 -6.48 3.63
CA HIS A 129 -2.34 -7.46 4.18
C HIS A 129 -2.69 -7.86 5.62
N TYR A 130 -3.06 -6.90 6.49
CA TYR A 130 -3.53 -7.19 7.84
C TYR A 130 -4.77 -8.06 7.84
N ALA A 131 -5.77 -7.72 7.01
CA ALA A 131 -6.97 -8.52 6.83
C ALA A 131 -6.64 -9.97 6.40
N HIS A 132 -5.71 -10.13 5.48
CA HIS A 132 -5.26 -11.44 5.07
C HIS A 132 -4.58 -12.22 6.21
N LEU A 133 -3.62 -11.61 6.92
CA LEU A 133 -2.94 -12.27 8.03
C LEU A 133 -3.92 -12.68 9.14
N PHE A 134 -4.92 -11.84 9.39
CA PHE A 134 -5.94 -12.08 10.40
C PHE A 134 -6.81 -13.29 10.06
N TYR A 135 -7.30 -13.37 8.82
CA TYR A 135 -8.22 -14.40 8.34
C TYR A 135 -7.53 -15.64 7.74
N LEU A 136 -6.19 -15.72 7.78
CA LEU A 136 -5.49 -16.98 7.47
C LEU A 136 -5.86 -18.06 8.48
N PRO A 137 -6.16 -19.30 8.02
CA PRO A 137 -6.42 -20.38 8.93
C PRO A 137 -5.17 -20.74 9.74
N ASP A 138 -5.34 -20.95 11.05
CA ASP A 138 -4.35 -21.56 11.92
C ASP A 138 -4.28 -23.09 11.70
N THR A 139 -3.48 -23.77 12.50
CA THR A 139 -3.34 -25.24 12.46
C THR A 139 -4.63 -25.99 12.84
N ALA A 140 -5.56 -25.35 13.53
CA ALA A 140 -6.87 -25.87 13.92
C ALA A 140 -7.99 -25.49 12.94
N GLY A 141 -7.66 -24.75 11.87
CA GLY A 141 -8.63 -24.27 10.85
C GLY A 141 -9.46 -23.06 11.29
N LYS A 142 -9.08 -22.42 12.41
CA LYS A 142 -9.69 -21.16 12.88
C LYS A 142 -8.92 -19.96 12.31
N ASP A 143 -9.54 -18.78 12.35
CA ASP A 143 -8.86 -17.55 12.00
C ASP A 143 -7.62 -17.35 12.88
N ARG A 144 -6.48 -17.04 12.27
CA ARG A 144 -5.22 -16.85 12.99
C ARG A 144 -5.27 -15.67 13.94
N SER A 145 -6.11 -14.67 13.63
CA SER A 145 -6.26 -13.45 14.42
C SER A 145 -4.94 -12.65 14.54
N GLY A 146 -4.64 -12.14 15.72
CA GLY A 146 -3.38 -11.42 15.97
C GLY A 146 -3.54 -9.92 16.14
N LEU A 147 -4.73 -9.39 15.88
CA LEU A 147 -5.20 -8.06 16.25
C LEU A 147 -6.47 -8.19 17.07
N ASP A 148 -6.60 -7.40 18.12
CA ASP A 148 -7.80 -7.32 18.94
C ASP A 148 -8.41 -5.93 18.79
N PHE A 149 -9.57 -5.88 18.14
CA PHE A 149 -10.33 -4.66 17.90
C PHE A 149 -11.39 -4.51 19.00
N PRO A 150 -11.38 -3.44 19.80
CA PRO A 150 -12.35 -3.24 20.86
C PRO A 150 -13.80 -3.31 20.36
N GLY A 151 -14.58 -4.23 20.91
CA GLY A 151 -15.99 -4.39 20.56
C GLY A 151 -16.28 -5.15 19.26
N THR A 152 -15.26 -5.54 18.49
CA THR A 152 -15.43 -6.21 17.20
C THR A 152 -14.76 -7.59 17.20
N LYS A 153 -15.55 -8.66 17.07
CA LYS A 153 -15.02 -10.04 17.01
C LYS A 153 -14.65 -10.48 15.59
N GLU A 154 -15.34 -9.98 14.61
CA GLU A 154 -15.14 -10.26 13.18
C GLU A 154 -14.91 -8.95 12.44
N PRO A 155 -13.68 -8.42 12.46
CA PRO A 155 -13.35 -7.13 11.86
C PRO A 155 -13.53 -7.16 10.35
N ASP A 156 -14.08 -6.08 9.79
CA ASP A 156 -14.21 -5.87 8.36
C ASP A 156 -13.03 -5.06 7.78
N TYR A 157 -13.08 -4.74 6.49
CA TYR A 157 -12.00 -3.95 5.88
C TYR A 157 -11.90 -2.53 6.44
N SER A 158 -12.97 -1.95 6.98
CA SER A 158 -12.95 -0.62 7.61
C SER A 158 -12.09 -0.63 8.87
N ASP A 159 -12.16 -1.69 9.66
CA ASP A 159 -11.33 -1.88 10.86
C ASP A 159 -9.84 -1.96 10.49
N PHE A 160 -9.51 -2.74 9.45
CA PHE A 160 -8.12 -2.85 8.98
C PHE A 160 -7.61 -1.58 8.30
N LEU A 161 -8.47 -0.84 7.61
CA LEU A 161 -8.15 0.49 7.08
C LEU A 161 -7.84 1.45 8.23
N TYR A 162 -8.73 1.52 9.22
CA TYR A 162 -8.50 2.34 10.40
C TYR A 162 -7.15 2.04 11.04
N PHE A 163 -6.84 0.78 11.29
CA PHE A 163 -5.58 0.35 11.87
C PHE A 163 -4.37 0.76 11.02
N ALA A 164 -4.41 0.46 9.71
CA ALA A 164 -3.30 0.75 8.81
C ALA A 164 -3.07 2.26 8.65
N PHE A 165 -4.13 3.05 8.46
CA PHE A 165 -4.01 4.50 8.31
C PHE A 165 -3.55 5.18 9.61
N THR A 166 -3.99 4.70 10.77
CA THR A 166 -3.48 5.18 12.06
C THR A 166 -1.98 4.94 12.19
N LEU A 167 -1.50 3.73 11.87
CA LEU A 167 -0.05 3.43 11.85
C LEU A 167 0.72 4.32 10.87
N GLY A 168 0.15 4.54 9.67
CA GLY A 168 0.77 5.38 8.63
C GLY A 168 0.89 6.86 8.99
N MET A 169 -0.01 7.36 9.85
CA MET A 169 0.01 8.74 10.34
C MET A 169 0.83 8.91 11.62
N THR A 170 0.71 7.98 12.57
CA THR A 170 1.16 8.20 13.96
C THR A 170 2.23 7.23 14.43
N PHE A 171 2.52 6.16 13.68
CA PHE A 171 3.40 5.04 14.06
C PHE A 171 2.92 4.29 15.32
N GLN A 172 1.64 4.42 15.68
CA GLN A 172 1.04 3.85 16.88
C GLN A 172 -0.20 3.01 16.52
N THR A 173 -0.44 1.94 17.30
CA THR A 173 -1.51 0.98 17.06
C THR A 173 -2.92 1.47 17.45
N SER A 174 -3.05 2.71 17.93
CA SER A 174 -4.31 3.28 18.48
C SER A 174 -4.85 2.47 19.67
N ASP A 175 -6.12 2.12 19.64
CA ASP A 175 -6.82 1.26 20.61
C ASP A 175 -6.76 -0.24 20.23
N VAL A 176 -6.19 -0.58 19.05
CA VAL A 176 -6.09 -1.96 18.58
C VAL A 176 -4.87 -2.66 19.18
N THR A 177 -5.08 -3.78 19.86
CA THR A 177 -4.00 -4.52 20.51
C THR A 177 -3.40 -5.56 19.56
N VAL A 178 -2.06 -5.58 19.45
CA VAL A 178 -1.34 -6.58 18.65
C VAL A 178 -0.95 -7.76 19.52
N THR A 179 -1.60 -8.91 19.33
CA THR A 179 -1.50 -10.10 20.19
C THR A 179 -0.54 -11.17 19.66
N ASP A 180 -0.26 -11.21 18.34
CA ASP A 180 0.62 -12.19 17.69
C ASP A 180 1.99 -11.62 17.31
N SER A 181 3.04 -12.44 17.42
CA SER A 181 4.42 -12.05 17.13
C SER A 181 4.69 -11.82 15.64
N ALA A 182 4.02 -12.58 14.76
CA ALA A 182 4.16 -12.38 13.32
C ALA A 182 3.47 -11.06 12.89
N MET A 183 2.32 -10.77 13.50
CA MET A 183 1.62 -9.50 13.31
C MET A 183 2.50 -8.33 13.76
N ARG A 184 3.16 -8.42 14.94
CA ARG A 184 4.12 -7.40 15.41
C ARG A 184 5.23 -7.11 14.42
N ARG A 185 5.80 -8.14 13.77
CA ARG A 185 6.83 -7.94 12.73
C ARG A 185 6.29 -7.14 11.53
N THR A 186 5.08 -7.43 11.11
CA THR A 186 4.42 -6.69 10.01
C THR A 186 4.15 -5.24 10.42
N VAL A 187 3.66 -5.01 11.65
CA VAL A 187 3.44 -3.67 12.20
C VAL A 187 4.75 -2.88 12.25
N THR A 188 5.84 -3.49 12.73
CA THR A 188 7.16 -2.82 12.76
C THR A 188 7.63 -2.45 11.35
N ALA A 189 7.50 -3.36 10.38
CA ALA A 189 7.87 -3.07 8.99
C ALA A 189 7.03 -1.93 8.40
N HIS A 190 5.71 -1.90 8.70
CA HIS A 190 4.83 -0.82 8.28
C HIS A 190 5.22 0.52 8.90
N CYS A 191 5.44 0.57 10.22
CA CYS A 191 5.87 1.79 10.91
C CYS A 191 7.21 2.32 10.34
N MET A 192 8.17 1.45 10.06
CA MET A 192 9.44 1.85 9.45
C MET A 192 9.26 2.41 8.04
N ALA A 193 8.42 1.77 7.21
CA ALA A 193 8.11 2.27 5.88
C ALA A 193 7.40 3.63 5.94
N ALA A 194 6.41 3.78 6.82
CA ALA A 194 5.70 5.04 7.04
C ALA A 194 6.63 6.14 7.57
N PHE A 195 7.56 5.81 8.47
CA PHE A 195 8.55 6.75 8.99
C PHE A 195 9.44 7.30 7.87
N VAL A 196 10.02 6.42 7.04
CA VAL A 196 10.85 6.83 5.90
C VAL A 196 10.06 7.69 4.92
N PHE A 197 8.81 7.30 4.63
CA PHE A 197 7.94 8.05 3.75
C PHE A 197 7.63 9.46 4.29
N ASN A 198 7.27 9.57 5.56
CA ASN A 198 6.97 10.86 6.20
C ASN A 198 8.20 11.75 6.30
N LEU A 199 9.41 11.19 6.51
CA LEU A 199 10.66 11.94 6.40
C LEU A 199 10.87 12.51 4.99
N GLY A 200 10.54 11.74 3.96
CA GLY A 200 10.60 12.20 2.57
C GLY A 200 9.64 13.37 2.31
N ILE A 201 8.40 13.28 2.81
CA ILE A 201 7.43 14.38 2.72
C ILE A 201 7.94 15.63 3.44
N LEU A 202 8.49 15.48 4.65
CA LEU A 202 9.01 16.59 5.43
C LEU A 202 10.18 17.27 4.72
N ALA A 203 11.14 16.49 4.21
CA ALA A 203 12.27 17.00 3.45
C ALA A 203 11.82 17.76 2.19
N PHE A 204 10.83 17.23 1.46
CA PHE A 204 10.20 17.89 0.33
C PHE A 204 9.57 19.23 0.74
N THR A 205 8.77 19.23 1.80
CA THR A 205 8.06 20.43 2.27
C THR A 205 9.05 21.55 2.66
N ILE A 206 10.11 21.20 3.38
CA ILE A 206 11.16 22.17 3.75
C ILE A 206 11.85 22.71 2.51
N ASN A 207 12.15 21.88 1.53
CA ASN A 207 12.82 22.32 0.30
C ASN A 207 11.94 23.30 -0.51
N VAL A 208 10.65 22.98 -0.69
CA VAL A 208 9.70 23.81 -1.45
C VAL A 208 9.39 25.13 -0.74
N LEU A 209 9.24 25.12 0.59
CA LEU A 209 8.93 26.31 1.36
C LEU A 209 10.17 27.14 1.70
N GLY A 210 11.34 26.50 1.83
CA GLY A 210 12.60 27.16 2.19
C GLY A 210 13.46 27.61 1.01
N GLY A 211 13.16 27.20 -0.21
CA GLY A 211 13.90 27.52 -1.44
C GLY A 211 13.37 28.71 -2.23
N GLY A 212 12.51 29.55 -1.61
CA GLY A 212 12.00 30.80 -2.19
C GLY A 212 12.90 31.99 -1.92
#